data_3ebf20568b318aca5d1d79f59e0cbc01
#
_entry.id   3ebf20568b318aca5d1d79f59e0cbc01
#
_cell.length_a   1.000
_cell.length_b   1.000
_cell.length_c   1.000
_cell.angle_alpha   90.00
_cell.angle_beta   90.00
_cell.angle_gamma   90.00
#
_symmetry.space_group_name_H-M   'P 1'
#
loop_
_entity.id
_entity.type
_entity.pdbx_description
1 polymer ?
#
loop_
_entity_poly.entity_id
_entity_poly.type
_entity_poly.pdbx_seq_one_letter_code
_entity_poly.pdbx_strand_id
1 'polypeptide(L)'
;YTAMLYAKFHAGELSRQNYLNYLKTAERVDQMFLTGRIEWSCKSRHKREPLPSDFEYWHQKYLNANTFHPNTREDISWVIYKHLSWLLEQGYTDFSTMTEDVLGKYISFCAGTLSPGGVRNTLSYLRKFYDFLQINQAISINYMGFLAVSVHRPEKIQPAATQEELEKILAQINRATPIGKRDYAMILLGARLGLRADDIVRMKLDEIDWQAGQIKLLQQKTMKSLLLPLPAEVGEALKEYILHARPKTDFPHIFLRAQAPFQPLNAGSAVGYTYAKYQQKAGIERRPFDGKGFHSLRRMLAKDMTVAGIPVTTTAQILGHSNLNTVKQYISLDTVHLKECALDFRGIEVAGGVF
;
A
#
# COMPACT_ATOMS: atom_id res chain seq x y z
N TYR A 1 18.55 -18.44 -29.13
CA TYR A 1 18.52 -17.18 -28.37
C TYR A 1 18.59 -17.43 -26.85
N THR A 2 17.78 -18.34 -26.29
CA THR A 2 17.80 -18.71 -24.86
C THR A 2 19.12 -19.26 -24.38
N ALA A 3 19.79 -20.14 -25.17
CA ALA A 3 21.12 -20.65 -24.88
C ALA A 3 22.19 -19.53 -24.82
N MET A 4 22.12 -18.57 -25.73
CA MET A 4 22.98 -17.38 -25.73
C MET A 4 22.76 -16.51 -24.48
N LEU A 5 21.52 -16.32 -24.09
CA LEU A 5 21.19 -15.56 -22.86
C LEU A 5 21.72 -16.27 -21.60
N TYR A 6 21.59 -17.59 -21.57
CA TYR A 6 22.13 -18.42 -20.50
C TYR A 6 23.65 -18.28 -20.38
N ALA A 7 24.35 -18.38 -21.52
CA ALA A 7 25.82 -18.22 -21.57
C ALA A 7 26.25 -16.82 -21.06
N LYS A 8 25.59 -15.76 -21.52
CA LYS A 8 25.88 -14.38 -21.08
C LYS A 8 25.59 -14.15 -19.59
N PHE A 9 24.55 -14.77 -19.04
CA PHE A 9 24.27 -14.72 -17.62
C PHE A 9 25.37 -15.40 -16.80
N HIS A 10 25.79 -16.58 -17.19
CA HIS A 10 26.87 -17.31 -16.51
C HIS A 10 28.24 -16.66 -16.67
N ALA A 11 28.47 -15.95 -17.77
CA ALA A 11 29.68 -15.13 -17.97
C ALA A 11 29.66 -13.81 -17.14
N GLY A 12 28.59 -13.52 -16.41
CA GLY A 12 28.47 -12.28 -15.65
C GLY A 12 28.15 -11.03 -16.47
N GLU A 13 27.88 -11.16 -17.77
CA GLU A 13 27.57 -10.07 -18.69
C GLU A 13 26.12 -9.55 -18.50
N LEU A 14 25.25 -10.36 -17.89
CA LEU A 14 23.86 -10.01 -17.62
C LEU A 14 23.54 -10.14 -16.13
N SER A 15 22.88 -9.15 -15.59
CA SER A 15 22.27 -9.28 -14.25
C SER A 15 21.17 -10.33 -14.29
N ARG A 16 20.91 -11.01 -13.15
CA ARG A 16 19.81 -11.96 -13.00
C ARG A 16 18.47 -11.39 -13.45
N GLN A 17 18.20 -10.12 -13.14
CA GLN A 17 16.95 -9.47 -13.53
C GLN A 17 16.84 -9.28 -15.05
N ASN A 18 17.90 -8.84 -15.71
CA ASN A 18 17.92 -8.69 -17.16
C ASN A 18 17.80 -10.04 -17.87
N TYR A 19 18.50 -11.06 -17.39
CA TYR A 19 18.37 -12.42 -17.91
C TYR A 19 16.92 -12.92 -17.86
N LEU A 20 16.23 -12.78 -16.70
CA LEU A 20 14.83 -13.18 -16.56
C LEU A 20 13.87 -12.36 -17.44
N ASN A 21 14.15 -11.06 -17.64
CA ASN A 21 13.35 -10.22 -18.52
C ASN A 21 13.49 -10.64 -19.99
N TYR A 22 14.70 -10.95 -20.44
CA TYR A 22 14.95 -11.43 -21.82
C TYR A 22 14.34 -12.81 -22.07
N LEU A 23 14.41 -13.73 -21.09
CA LEU A 23 13.72 -15.03 -21.20
C LEU A 23 12.22 -14.87 -21.37
N LYS A 24 11.59 -14.02 -20.55
CA LYS A 24 10.15 -13.73 -20.69
C LYS A 24 9.79 -13.08 -22.02
N THR A 25 10.69 -12.29 -22.58
CA THR A 25 10.48 -11.70 -23.91
C THR A 25 10.55 -12.76 -24.99
N ALA A 26 11.53 -13.67 -24.92
CA ALA A 26 11.65 -14.80 -25.84
C ALA A 26 10.40 -15.71 -25.77
N GLU A 27 9.95 -16.10 -24.57
CA GLU A 27 8.73 -16.89 -24.37
C GLU A 27 7.50 -16.24 -25.02
N ARG A 28 7.39 -14.92 -24.98
CA ARG A 28 6.27 -14.19 -25.59
C ARG A 28 6.35 -14.14 -27.11
N VAL A 29 7.58 -13.98 -27.62
CA VAL A 29 7.83 -14.06 -29.07
C VAL A 29 7.44 -15.45 -29.58
N ASP A 30 7.91 -16.50 -28.93
CA ASP A 30 7.56 -17.88 -29.27
C ASP A 30 6.04 -18.12 -29.22
N GLN A 31 5.38 -17.63 -28.16
CA GLN A 31 3.92 -17.71 -28.03
C GLN A 31 3.21 -17.00 -29.18
N MET A 32 3.65 -15.79 -29.56
CA MET A 32 3.09 -15.06 -30.69
C MET A 32 3.24 -15.83 -32.01
N PHE A 33 4.42 -16.47 -32.24
CA PHE A 33 4.63 -17.29 -33.43
C PHE A 33 3.78 -18.55 -33.46
N LEU A 34 3.58 -19.20 -32.30
CA LEU A 34 2.84 -20.45 -32.20
C LEU A 34 1.32 -20.26 -32.20
N THR A 35 0.81 -19.20 -31.58
CA THR A 35 -0.62 -19.02 -31.31
C THR A 35 -1.24 -17.79 -31.95
N GLY A 36 -0.43 -16.92 -32.60
CA GLY A 36 -0.86 -15.66 -33.17
C GLY A 36 -1.26 -14.59 -32.15
N ARG A 37 -1.12 -14.86 -30.84
CA ARG A 37 -1.47 -13.91 -29.78
C ARG A 37 -0.58 -14.10 -28.54
N ILE A 38 -0.44 -13.06 -27.73
CA ILE A 38 0.30 -13.10 -26.47
C ILE A 38 -0.70 -13.16 -25.30
N GLU A 39 -0.62 -14.20 -24.50
CA GLU A 39 -1.36 -14.27 -23.25
C GLU A 39 -0.59 -13.54 -22.12
N TRP A 40 -1.16 -12.43 -21.69
CA TRP A 40 -0.57 -11.62 -20.62
C TRP A 40 -0.96 -12.17 -19.25
N SER A 41 -0.37 -13.29 -18.83
CA SER A 41 -0.56 -13.83 -17.49
C SER A 41 0.45 -13.25 -16.51
N CYS A 42 -0.01 -12.66 -15.42
CA CYS A 42 0.83 -12.44 -14.24
C CYS A 42 0.99 -13.77 -13.51
N LYS A 43 2.13 -14.44 -13.67
CA LYS A 43 2.46 -15.57 -12.77
C LYS A 43 2.53 -14.99 -11.35
N SER A 44 1.72 -15.49 -10.44
CA SER A 44 1.83 -15.15 -9.01
C SER A 44 3.27 -15.41 -8.55
N ARG A 45 3.88 -14.46 -7.86
CA ARG A 45 5.25 -14.59 -7.35
C ARG A 45 5.39 -15.69 -6.29
N HIS A 46 4.29 -16.09 -5.70
CA HIS A 46 4.23 -17.14 -4.67
C HIS A 46 3.22 -18.20 -5.12
N LYS A 47 3.71 -19.34 -5.63
CA LYS A 47 2.88 -20.54 -5.66
C LYS A 47 2.54 -20.88 -4.22
N ARG A 48 1.26 -20.92 -3.91
CA ARG A 48 0.78 -21.48 -2.64
C ARG A 48 0.97 -22.99 -2.73
N GLU A 49 1.62 -23.56 -1.73
CA GLU A 49 1.64 -25.01 -1.55
C GLU A 49 0.18 -25.47 -1.30
N PRO A 50 -0.22 -26.62 -1.84
CA PRO A 50 -1.57 -27.12 -1.59
C PRO A 50 -1.77 -27.39 -0.11
N LEU A 51 -2.93 -27.00 0.41
CA LEU A 51 -3.33 -27.31 1.78
C LEU A 51 -4.04 -28.66 1.82
N PRO A 52 -4.06 -29.36 2.98
CA PRO A 52 -4.93 -30.50 3.22
C PRO A 52 -6.38 -30.17 2.88
N SER A 53 -7.14 -31.17 2.42
CA SER A 53 -8.51 -30.99 1.91
C SER A 53 -9.46 -30.35 2.94
N ASP A 54 -9.33 -30.67 4.22
CA ASP A 54 -10.14 -30.08 5.28
C ASP A 54 -9.83 -28.59 5.46
N PHE A 55 -8.56 -28.21 5.53
CA PHE A 55 -8.13 -26.82 5.64
C PHE A 55 -8.55 -25.99 4.43
N GLU A 56 -8.38 -26.53 3.21
CA GLU A 56 -8.78 -25.82 1.99
C GLU A 56 -10.31 -25.65 1.92
N TYR A 57 -11.09 -26.69 2.29
CA TYR A 57 -12.54 -26.62 2.36
C TYR A 57 -13.02 -25.48 3.28
N TRP A 58 -12.53 -25.42 4.51
CA TRP A 58 -12.96 -24.41 5.48
C TRP A 58 -12.47 -23.03 5.12
N HIS A 59 -11.27 -22.91 4.55
CA HIS A 59 -10.74 -21.65 4.04
C HIS A 59 -11.64 -21.07 2.94
N GLN A 60 -11.97 -21.87 1.92
CA GLN A 60 -12.83 -21.44 0.82
C GLN A 60 -14.27 -21.18 1.30
N LYS A 61 -14.81 -22.01 2.17
CA LYS A 61 -16.15 -21.83 2.73
C LYS A 61 -16.25 -20.50 3.50
N TYR A 62 -15.24 -20.15 4.30
CA TYR A 62 -15.20 -18.87 4.99
C TYR A 62 -15.16 -17.67 4.03
N LEU A 63 -14.30 -17.74 3.02
CA LEU A 63 -14.18 -16.67 2.03
C LEU A 63 -15.45 -16.48 1.19
N ASN A 64 -16.21 -17.55 0.95
CA ASN A 64 -17.45 -17.51 0.16
C ASN A 64 -18.67 -17.13 1.00
N ALA A 65 -18.67 -17.40 2.28
CA ALA A 65 -19.74 -17.03 3.20
C ALA A 65 -19.75 -15.53 3.57
N ASN A 66 -18.67 -14.80 3.24
CA ASN A 66 -18.51 -13.40 3.61
C ASN A 66 -18.29 -12.50 2.40
N THR A 67 -18.91 -11.32 2.41
CA THR A 67 -18.67 -10.29 1.40
C THR A 67 -17.55 -9.37 1.85
N PHE A 68 -16.40 -9.46 1.18
CA PHE A 68 -15.23 -8.62 1.44
C PHE A 68 -14.91 -7.73 0.23
N HIS A 69 -14.37 -6.56 0.51
CA HIS A 69 -13.71 -5.80 -0.55
C HIS A 69 -12.54 -6.64 -1.14
N PRO A 70 -12.30 -6.63 -2.47
CA PRO A 70 -11.30 -7.51 -3.11
C PRO A 70 -9.93 -7.54 -2.42
N ASN A 71 -9.34 -6.37 -2.13
CA ASN A 71 -8.05 -6.29 -1.46
C ASN A 71 -8.09 -6.89 -0.03
N THR A 72 -9.17 -6.64 0.69
CA THR A 72 -9.36 -7.20 2.04
C THR A 72 -9.53 -8.72 1.99
N ARG A 73 -10.23 -9.23 0.96
CA ARG A 73 -10.38 -10.68 0.74
C ARG A 73 -9.02 -11.35 0.50
N GLU A 74 -8.16 -10.72 -0.31
CA GLU A 74 -6.79 -11.21 -0.55
C GLU A 74 -5.95 -11.22 0.73
N ASP A 75 -5.98 -10.14 1.51
CA ASP A 75 -5.25 -10.02 2.78
C ASP A 75 -5.71 -11.09 3.78
N ILE A 76 -7.02 -11.25 3.95
CA ILE A 76 -7.61 -12.27 4.83
C ILE A 76 -7.22 -13.67 4.34
N SER A 77 -7.41 -13.95 3.06
CA SER A 77 -7.05 -15.25 2.46
C SER A 77 -5.56 -15.57 2.67
N TRP A 78 -4.68 -14.56 2.53
CA TRP A 78 -3.26 -14.76 2.75
C TRP A 78 -2.92 -15.06 4.20
N VAL A 79 -3.52 -14.33 5.14
CA VAL A 79 -3.28 -14.56 6.58
C VAL A 79 -3.78 -15.93 7.02
N ILE A 80 -4.99 -16.35 6.60
CA ILE A 80 -5.52 -17.67 6.90
C ILE A 80 -4.63 -18.73 6.27
N TYR A 81 -4.27 -18.61 5.00
CA TYR A 81 -3.37 -19.53 4.32
C TYR A 81 -2.05 -19.72 5.08
N LYS A 82 -1.43 -18.62 5.52
CA LYS A 82 -0.19 -18.67 6.31
C LYS A 82 -0.36 -19.41 7.63
N HIS A 83 -1.48 -19.18 8.29
CA HIS A 83 -1.80 -19.89 9.52
C HIS A 83 -1.98 -21.39 9.29
N LEU A 84 -2.76 -21.78 8.27
CA LEU A 84 -3.00 -23.17 7.92
C LEU A 84 -1.72 -23.89 7.44
N SER A 85 -0.86 -23.18 6.69
CA SER A 85 0.46 -23.72 6.33
C SER A 85 1.33 -23.96 7.55
N TRP A 86 1.31 -23.05 8.53
CA TRP A 86 2.03 -23.26 9.78
C TRP A 86 1.46 -24.44 10.59
N LEU A 87 0.13 -24.61 10.65
CA LEU A 87 -0.48 -25.78 11.27
C LEU A 87 -0.03 -27.08 10.60
N LEU A 88 0.05 -27.10 9.27
CA LEU A 88 0.56 -28.25 8.52
C LEU A 88 2.04 -28.55 8.87
N GLU A 89 2.88 -27.54 9.01
CA GLU A 89 4.27 -27.67 9.48
C GLU A 89 4.36 -28.24 10.90
N GLN A 90 3.33 -28.02 11.73
CA GLN A 90 3.23 -28.62 13.08
C GLN A 90 2.59 -30.03 13.08
N GLY A 91 2.25 -30.57 11.91
CA GLY A 91 1.69 -31.93 11.76
C GLY A 91 0.18 -32.00 11.78
N TYR A 92 -0.54 -30.89 11.81
CA TYR A 92 -2.01 -30.87 11.74
C TYR A 92 -2.49 -30.89 10.29
N THR A 93 -3.43 -31.78 9.98
CA THR A 93 -4.03 -31.90 8.64
C THR A 93 -5.51 -31.53 8.59
N ASP A 94 -6.14 -31.44 9.76
CA ASP A 94 -7.54 -31.08 9.98
C ASP A 94 -7.71 -30.37 11.33
N PHE A 95 -8.88 -29.76 11.53
CA PHE A 95 -9.18 -29.03 12.77
C PHE A 95 -9.56 -29.91 13.95
N SER A 96 -9.94 -31.18 13.74
CA SER A 96 -10.41 -32.09 14.79
C SER A 96 -9.29 -32.57 15.71
N THR A 97 -8.06 -32.58 15.18
CA THR A 97 -6.86 -33.05 15.91
C THR A 97 -6.12 -31.93 16.65
N MET A 98 -6.59 -30.67 16.52
CA MET A 98 -5.93 -29.53 17.14
C MET A 98 -6.05 -29.55 18.67
N THR A 99 -4.94 -29.22 19.33
CA THR A 99 -4.84 -29.10 20.79
C THR A 99 -5.12 -27.67 21.28
N GLU A 100 -5.46 -27.49 22.56
CA GLU A 100 -5.78 -26.18 23.13
C GLU A 100 -4.62 -25.16 23.03
N ASP A 101 -3.39 -25.63 23.13
CA ASP A 101 -2.18 -24.80 23.17
C ASP A 101 -1.67 -24.33 21.80
N VAL A 102 -2.20 -24.92 20.71
CA VAL A 102 -1.69 -24.66 19.36
C VAL A 102 -1.77 -23.20 18.95
N LEU A 103 -2.85 -22.49 19.29
CA LEU A 103 -2.95 -21.06 18.98
C LEU A 103 -2.01 -20.19 19.79
N GLY A 104 -1.73 -20.57 21.04
CA GLY A 104 -0.71 -19.89 21.86
C GLY A 104 0.68 -19.99 21.23
N LYS A 105 1.03 -21.16 20.70
CA LYS A 105 2.28 -21.37 19.95
C LYS A 105 2.34 -20.53 18.68
N TYR A 106 1.22 -20.47 17.92
CA TYR A 106 1.16 -19.64 16.71
C TYR A 106 1.26 -18.14 17.02
N ILE A 107 0.62 -17.67 18.10
CA ILE A 107 0.72 -16.27 18.53
C ILE A 107 2.16 -15.91 18.90
N SER A 108 2.84 -16.80 19.61
CA SER A 108 4.26 -16.65 19.96
C SER A 108 5.15 -16.61 18.70
N PHE A 109 4.88 -17.49 17.74
CA PHE A 109 5.55 -17.46 16.43
C PHE A 109 5.33 -16.13 15.68
N CYS A 110 4.09 -15.66 15.65
CA CYS A 110 3.77 -14.36 15.04
C CYS A 110 4.47 -13.19 15.76
N ALA A 111 4.54 -13.21 17.08
CA ALA A 111 5.21 -12.18 17.86
C ALA A 111 6.72 -12.11 17.59
N GLY A 112 7.34 -13.25 17.28
CA GLY A 112 8.76 -13.33 16.90
C GLY A 112 9.06 -12.92 15.45
N THR A 113 8.05 -12.99 14.56
CA THR A 113 8.26 -12.80 13.11
C THR A 113 7.61 -11.56 12.53
N LEU A 114 6.57 -11.03 13.16
CA LEU A 114 5.78 -9.91 12.66
C LEU A 114 5.96 -8.65 13.54
N SER A 115 5.72 -7.49 12.94
CA SER A 115 5.58 -6.26 13.73
C SER A 115 4.33 -6.32 14.62
N PRO A 116 4.24 -5.54 15.72
CA PRO A 116 3.04 -5.49 16.57
C PRO A 116 1.74 -5.20 15.80
N GLY A 117 1.82 -4.35 14.77
CA GLY A 117 0.69 -4.07 13.86
C GLY A 117 0.31 -5.30 13.01
N GLY A 118 1.30 -6.05 12.55
CA GLY A 118 1.12 -7.31 11.81
C GLY A 118 0.44 -8.37 12.69
N VAL A 119 0.93 -8.58 13.90
CA VAL A 119 0.33 -9.50 14.88
C VAL A 119 -1.13 -9.13 15.12
N ARG A 120 -1.41 -7.85 15.40
CA ARG A 120 -2.78 -7.38 15.64
C ARG A 120 -3.72 -7.67 14.46
N ASN A 121 -3.27 -7.41 13.22
CA ASN A 121 -4.06 -7.68 12.03
C ASN A 121 -4.31 -9.19 11.86
N THR A 122 -3.27 -10.01 12.03
CA THR A 122 -3.36 -11.47 11.99
C THR A 122 -4.39 -11.97 13.00
N LEU A 123 -4.29 -11.56 14.27
CA LEU A 123 -5.25 -11.95 15.30
C LEU A 123 -6.68 -11.49 15.00
N SER A 124 -6.84 -10.29 14.44
CA SER A 124 -8.17 -9.77 14.05
C SER A 124 -8.84 -10.62 12.96
N TYR A 125 -8.06 -11.11 11.99
CA TYR A 125 -8.58 -11.98 10.93
C TYR A 125 -8.83 -13.40 11.45
N LEU A 126 -7.93 -13.95 12.26
CA LEU A 126 -8.08 -15.27 12.83
C LEU A 126 -9.26 -15.36 13.80
N ARG A 127 -9.54 -14.32 14.61
CA ARG A 127 -10.75 -14.29 15.47
C ARG A 127 -12.01 -14.53 14.66
N LYS A 128 -12.18 -13.83 13.55
CA LYS A 128 -13.34 -13.98 12.67
C LYS A 128 -13.40 -15.36 12.00
N PHE A 129 -12.24 -15.90 11.64
CA PHE A 129 -12.16 -17.22 11.04
C PHE A 129 -12.49 -18.32 12.05
N TYR A 130 -11.93 -18.28 13.25
CA TYR A 130 -12.20 -19.25 14.31
C TYR A 130 -13.63 -19.15 14.86
N ASP A 131 -14.19 -17.96 14.95
CA ASP A 131 -15.61 -17.77 15.28
C ASP A 131 -16.50 -18.45 14.22
N PHE A 132 -16.19 -18.28 12.95
CA PHE A 132 -16.88 -18.97 11.86
C PHE A 132 -16.74 -20.50 11.95
N LEU A 133 -15.55 -21.02 12.23
CA LEU A 133 -15.33 -22.47 12.41
C LEU A 133 -16.16 -23.02 13.58
N GLN A 134 -16.24 -22.29 14.68
CA GLN A 134 -17.01 -22.68 15.85
C GLN A 134 -18.51 -22.69 15.60
N ILE A 135 -19.04 -21.63 14.98
CA ILE A 135 -20.45 -21.54 14.57
C ILE A 135 -20.85 -22.70 13.65
N ASN A 136 -19.94 -23.12 12.75
CA ASN A 136 -20.17 -24.22 11.82
C ASN A 136 -19.76 -25.61 12.38
N GLN A 137 -19.46 -25.70 13.68
CA GLN A 137 -19.09 -26.95 14.37
C GLN A 137 -17.87 -27.69 13.77
N ALA A 138 -16.98 -26.94 13.11
CA ALA A 138 -15.72 -27.48 12.57
C ALA A 138 -14.67 -27.73 13.66
N ILE A 139 -14.81 -27.04 14.78
CA ILE A 139 -13.95 -27.17 15.97
C ILE A 139 -14.82 -27.33 17.21
N SER A 140 -14.36 -28.17 18.15
CA SER A 140 -15.01 -28.39 19.46
C SER A 140 -14.43 -27.47 20.55
N ILE A 141 -13.17 -27.07 20.40
CA ILE A 141 -12.46 -26.24 21.37
C ILE A 141 -12.76 -24.76 21.11
N ASN A 142 -13.08 -24.03 22.19
CA ASN A 142 -13.25 -22.58 22.08
C ASN A 142 -11.91 -21.86 22.18
N TYR A 143 -11.38 -21.47 21.03
CA TYR A 143 -10.10 -20.74 20.92
C TYR A 143 -10.20 -19.23 21.12
N MET A 144 -11.40 -18.67 21.35
CA MET A 144 -11.60 -17.20 21.39
C MET A 144 -10.83 -16.55 22.54
N GLY A 145 -10.67 -17.26 23.68
CA GLY A 145 -9.87 -16.78 24.80
C GLY A 145 -8.40 -16.53 24.43
N PHE A 146 -7.80 -17.45 23.68
CA PHE A 146 -6.41 -17.30 23.20
C PHE A 146 -6.26 -16.15 22.21
N LEU A 147 -7.25 -15.94 21.36
CA LEU A 147 -7.24 -14.87 20.36
C LEU A 147 -7.60 -13.48 20.94
N ALA A 148 -8.09 -13.42 22.18
CA ALA A 148 -8.44 -12.16 22.85
C ALA A 148 -7.23 -11.33 23.32
N VAL A 149 -5.99 -11.81 23.04
CA VAL A 149 -4.76 -11.13 23.41
C VAL A 149 -4.74 -9.70 22.83
N SER A 150 -4.56 -8.73 23.74
CA SER A 150 -4.37 -7.32 23.36
C SER A 150 -2.91 -7.07 23.03
N VAL A 151 -2.65 -6.70 21.77
CA VAL A 151 -1.30 -6.31 21.35
C VAL A 151 -1.17 -4.82 21.51
N HIS A 152 -0.35 -4.40 22.45
CA HIS A 152 -0.02 -2.97 22.63
C HIS A 152 0.65 -2.44 21.36
N ARG A 153 0.12 -1.36 20.82
CA ARG A 153 0.74 -0.61 19.72
C ARG A 153 1.12 0.75 20.29
N PRO A 154 2.42 1.01 20.47
CA PRO A 154 2.84 2.36 20.84
C PRO A 154 2.38 3.34 19.76
N GLU A 155 1.77 4.45 20.19
CA GLU A 155 1.40 5.53 19.27
C GLU A 155 2.69 6.12 18.70
N LYS A 156 3.01 5.74 17.48
CA LYS A 156 4.16 6.27 16.75
C LYS A 156 3.69 7.39 15.84
N ILE A 157 4.10 8.61 16.11
CA ILE A 157 3.90 9.73 15.19
C ILE A 157 4.66 9.41 13.90
N GLN A 158 3.91 9.26 12.82
CA GLN A 158 4.49 8.98 11.52
C GLN A 158 4.99 10.29 10.89
N PRO A 159 6.24 10.35 10.39
CA PRO A 159 6.79 11.58 9.84
C PRO A 159 6.02 12.03 8.59
N ALA A 160 5.83 13.33 8.44
CA ALA A 160 5.45 13.95 7.17
C ALA A 160 6.69 14.12 6.28
N ALA A 161 6.51 14.19 4.97
CA ALA A 161 7.54 14.69 4.08
C ALA A 161 7.75 16.20 4.35
N THR A 162 8.91 16.74 3.97
CA THR A 162 9.15 18.18 4.00
C THR A 162 9.05 18.76 2.60
N GLN A 163 8.85 20.08 2.51
CA GLN A 163 8.83 20.76 1.22
C GLN A 163 10.19 20.62 0.50
N GLU A 164 11.29 20.70 1.24
CA GLU A 164 12.64 20.48 0.71
C GLU A 164 12.85 19.06 0.15
N GLU A 165 12.35 18.04 0.87
CA GLU A 165 12.39 16.65 0.37
C GLU A 165 11.58 16.53 -0.92
N LEU A 166 10.39 17.15 -1.00
CA LEU A 166 9.57 17.15 -2.20
C LEU A 166 10.29 17.80 -3.38
N GLU A 167 10.86 18.97 -3.19
CA GLU A 167 11.58 19.70 -4.24
C GLU A 167 12.78 18.88 -4.76
N LYS A 168 13.57 18.29 -3.87
CA LYS A 168 14.68 17.39 -4.24
C LYS A 168 14.18 16.20 -5.05
N ILE A 169 13.04 15.61 -4.69
CA ILE A 169 12.43 14.48 -5.40
C ILE A 169 11.96 14.90 -6.79
N LEU A 170 11.24 16.03 -6.90
CA LEU A 170 10.71 16.54 -8.16
C LEU A 170 11.83 16.90 -9.13
N ALA A 171 12.95 17.44 -8.64
CA ALA A 171 14.14 17.75 -9.43
C ALA A 171 14.80 16.52 -10.08
N GLN A 172 14.60 15.32 -9.52
CA GLN A 172 15.13 14.08 -10.10
C GLN A 172 14.30 13.54 -11.27
N ILE A 173 13.15 14.13 -11.56
CA ILE A 173 12.22 13.62 -12.56
C ILE A 173 12.51 14.25 -13.93
N ASN A 174 12.99 13.45 -14.86
CA ASN A 174 13.18 13.92 -16.25
C ASN A 174 11.82 14.03 -16.96
N ARG A 175 11.25 15.22 -16.95
CA ARG A 175 9.95 15.54 -17.58
C ARG A 175 9.98 15.54 -19.11
N ALA A 176 11.12 15.41 -19.75
CA ALA A 176 11.19 15.23 -21.20
C ALA A 176 10.72 13.82 -21.62
N THR A 177 10.71 12.85 -20.71
CA THR A 177 10.29 11.48 -21.00
C THR A 177 8.81 11.25 -20.68
N PRO A 178 8.13 10.35 -21.42
CA PRO A 178 6.74 9.97 -21.11
C PRO A 178 6.55 9.45 -19.67
N ILE A 179 7.49 8.62 -19.21
CA ILE A 179 7.47 8.09 -17.84
C ILE A 179 7.64 9.22 -16.81
N GLY A 180 8.55 10.16 -17.08
CA GLY A 180 8.78 11.27 -16.18
C GLY A 180 7.58 12.21 -16.07
N LYS A 181 6.89 12.52 -17.16
CA LYS A 181 5.64 13.30 -17.14
C LYS A 181 4.57 12.61 -16.30
N ARG A 182 4.39 11.29 -16.46
CA ARG A 182 3.47 10.49 -15.66
C ARG A 182 3.84 10.51 -14.18
N ASP A 183 5.09 10.19 -13.87
CA ASP A 183 5.59 10.05 -12.49
C ASP A 183 5.51 11.41 -11.75
N TYR A 184 5.80 12.50 -12.44
CA TYR A 184 5.69 13.87 -11.93
C TYR A 184 4.24 14.21 -11.55
N ALA A 185 3.28 13.97 -12.45
CA ALA A 185 1.86 14.22 -12.19
C ALA A 185 1.34 13.39 -11.00
N MET A 186 1.72 12.10 -10.90
CA MET A 186 1.32 11.25 -9.76
C MET A 186 1.84 11.78 -8.42
N ILE A 187 3.08 12.25 -8.37
CA ILE A 187 3.68 12.77 -7.13
C ILE A 187 3.03 14.09 -6.74
N LEU A 188 2.75 14.98 -7.69
CA LEU A 188 2.05 16.24 -7.43
C LEU A 188 0.63 16.04 -6.89
N LEU A 189 -0.13 15.08 -7.43
CA LEU A 189 -1.45 14.73 -6.91
C LEU A 189 -1.38 14.33 -5.42
N GLY A 190 -0.37 13.57 -5.04
CA GLY A 190 -0.14 13.23 -3.65
C GLY A 190 0.29 14.41 -2.77
N ALA A 191 1.15 15.28 -3.29
CA ALA A 191 1.72 16.40 -2.56
C ALA A 191 0.75 17.58 -2.41
N ARG A 192 0.03 17.94 -3.48
CA ARG A 192 -0.82 19.15 -3.53
C ARG A 192 -2.29 18.89 -3.18
N LEU A 193 -2.77 17.68 -3.44
CA LEU A 193 -4.16 17.30 -3.14
C LEU A 193 -4.27 16.23 -2.07
N GLY A 194 -3.17 15.69 -1.60
CA GLY A 194 -3.15 14.66 -0.57
C GLY A 194 -3.86 13.37 -0.98
N LEU A 195 -3.99 13.07 -2.27
CA LEU A 195 -4.67 11.89 -2.75
C LEU A 195 -3.96 10.60 -2.31
N ARG A 196 -4.73 9.56 -2.04
CA ARG A 196 -4.16 8.24 -1.75
C ARG A 196 -3.64 7.61 -3.03
N ALA A 197 -2.60 6.80 -2.91
CA ALA A 197 -1.99 6.12 -4.05
C ALA A 197 -3.00 5.29 -4.86
N ASP A 198 -3.93 4.61 -4.18
CA ASP A 198 -5.00 3.84 -4.84
C ASP A 198 -6.02 4.73 -5.56
N ASP A 199 -6.35 5.90 -5.02
CA ASP A 199 -7.25 6.85 -5.68
C ASP A 199 -6.58 7.39 -6.94
N ILE A 200 -5.27 7.71 -6.91
CA ILE A 200 -4.50 8.18 -8.09
C ILE A 200 -4.49 7.15 -9.21
N VAL A 201 -4.17 5.89 -8.94
CA VAL A 201 -4.09 4.87 -10.01
C VAL A 201 -5.45 4.59 -10.66
N ARG A 202 -6.54 4.83 -9.95
CA ARG A 202 -7.90 4.60 -10.44
C ARG A 202 -8.53 5.82 -11.10
N MET A 203 -7.89 6.99 -11.01
CA MET A 203 -8.40 8.22 -11.64
C MET A 203 -8.67 8.02 -13.13
N LYS A 204 -9.83 8.51 -13.56
CA LYS A 204 -10.30 8.48 -14.95
C LYS A 204 -10.27 9.86 -15.56
N LEU A 205 -10.27 9.89 -16.89
CA LEU A 205 -10.23 11.13 -17.67
C LEU A 205 -11.45 12.02 -17.45
N ASP A 206 -12.62 11.41 -17.25
CA ASP A 206 -13.90 12.09 -17.02
C ASP A 206 -14.07 12.64 -15.58
N GLU A 207 -13.17 12.30 -14.67
CA GLU A 207 -13.15 12.83 -13.30
C GLU A 207 -12.50 14.22 -13.20
N ILE A 208 -11.92 14.73 -14.27
CA ILE A 208 -11.35 16.08 -14.33
C ILE A 208 -12.29 17.02 -15.08
N ASP A 209 -12.82 17.98 -14.36
CA ASP A 209 -13.58 19.09 -14.95
C ASP A 209 -12.61 20.26 -15.23
N TRP A 210 -12.10 20.30 -16.47
CA TRP A 210 -11.13 21.32 -16.88
C TRP A 210 -11.71 22.74 -16.94
N GLN A 211 -13.02 22.86 -17.20
CA GLN A 211 -13.69 24.17 -17.26
C GLN A 211 -13.92 24.73 -15.87
N ALA A 212 -14.40 23.89 -14.95
CA ALA A 212 -14.61 24.27 -13.56
C ALA A 212 -13.30 24.30 -12.74
N GLY A 213 -12.19 23.78 -13.26
CA GLY A 213 -10.95 23.65 -12.52
C GLY A 213 -11.06 22.74 -11.30
N GLN A 214 -11.72 21.60 -11.45
CA GLN A 214 -12.05 20.70 -10.35
C GLN A 214 -11.77 19.23 -10.70
N ILE A 215 -11.52 18.43 -9.65
CA ILE A 215 -11.44 16.97 -9.73
C ILE A 215 -12.58 16.38 -8.91
N LYS A 216 -13.39 15.52 -9.54
CA LYS A 216 -14.49 14.78 -8.92
C LYS A 216 -14.12 13.31 -8.89
N LEU A 217 -13.84 12.75 -7.72
CA LEU A 217 -13.49 11.32 -7.63
C LEU A 217 -14.22 10.62 -6.48
N LEU A 218 -14.47 9.33 -6.68
CA LEU A 218 -15.01 8.45 -5.66
C LEU A 218 -13.86 7.72 -4.95
N GLN A 219 -13.63 8.06 -3.69
CA GLN A 219 -12.59 7.41 -2.89
C GLN A 219 -12.93 5.94 -2.63
N GLN A 220 -12.11 5.02 -3.10
CA GLN A 220 -12.37 3.58 -2.99
C GLN A 220 -12.40 3.06 -1.55
N LYS A 221 -11.60 3.61 -0.67
CA LYS A 221 -11.52 3.16 0.73
C LYS A 221 -12.71 3.61 1.58
N THR A 222 -13.29 4.75 1.28
CA THR A 222 -14.34 5.38 2.11
C THR A 222 -15.67 5.46 1.41
N MET A 223 -15.73 5.13 0.12
CA MET A 223 -16.89 5.26 -0.78
C MET A 223 -17.52 6.66 -0.75
N LYS A 224 -16.70 7.68 -0.45
CA LYS A 224 -17.12 9.09 -0.42
C LYS A 224 -16.74 9.77 -1.73
N SER A 225 -17.70 10.53 -2.28
CA SER A 225 -17.40 11.47 -3.35
C SER A 225 -16.56 12.62 -2.80
N LEU A 226 -15.49 12.92 -3.50
CA LEU A 226 -14.56 14.00 -3.16
C LEU A 226 -14.50 14.99 -4.32
N LEU A 227 -14.79 16.25 -4.02
CA LEU A 227 -14.65 17.36 -4.95
C LEU A 227 -13.48 18.22 -4.48
N LEU A 228 -12.45 18.33 -5.30
CA LEU A 228 -11.25 19.10 -4.99
C LEU A 228 -11.00 20.17 -6.06
N PRO A 229 -10.47 21.35 -5.69
CA PRO A 229 -9.95 22.28 -6.69
C PRO A 229 -8.77 21.64 -7.42
N LEU A 230 -8.58 22.00 -8.69
CA LEU A 230 -7.44 21.60 -9.50
C LEU A 230 -6.41 22.75 -9.51
N PRO A 231 -5.35 22.69 -8.69
CA PRO A 231 -4.30 23.70 -8.71
C PRO A 231 -3.63 23.76 -10.09
N ALA A 232 -3.24 24.95 -10.53
CA ALA A 232 -2.64 25.18 -11.86
C ALA A 232 -1.44 24.25 -12.11
N GLU A 233 -0.54 24.10 -11.12
CA GLU A 233 0.63 23.22 -11.21
C GLU A 233 0.24 21.74 -11.49
N VAL A 234 -0.80 21.26 -10.82
CA VAL A 234 -1.31 19.90 -11.01
C VAL A 234 -2.01 19.75 -12.36
N GLY A 235 -2.81 20.74 -12.73
CA GLY A 235 -3.50 20.79 -14.02
C GLY A 235 -2.54 20.74 -15.18
N GLU A 236 -1.49 21.56 -15.18
CA GLU A 236 -0.47 21.55 -16.22
C GLU A 236 0.30 20.22 -16.28
N ALA A 237 0.66 19.63 -15.12
CA ALA A 237 1.32 18.33 -15.09
C ALA A 237 0.43 17.21 -15.67
N LEU A 238 -0.85 17.21 -15.36
CA LEU A 238 -1.83 16.26 -15.90
C LEU A 238 -2.01 16.46 -17.40
N LYS A 239 -2.18 17.70 -17.85
CA LYS A 239 -2.30 18.06 -19.27
C LYS A 239 -1.08 17.61 -20.08
N GLU A 240 0.14 17.91 -19.59
CA GLU A 240 1.38 17.48 -20.20
C GLU A 240 1.47 15.96 -20.36
N TYR A 241 1.06 15.21 -19.32
CA TYR A 241 1.04 13.76 -19.42
C TYR A 241 -0.04 13.26 -20.37
N ILE A 242 -1.28 13.72 -20.22
CA ILE A 242 -2.43 13.23 -20.98
C ILE A 242 -2.27 13.47 -22.47
N LEU A 243 -1.84 14.69 -22.86
CA LEU A 243 -1.77 15.10 -24.26
C LEU A 243 -0.49 14.60 -24.96
N HIS A 244 0.64 14.54 -24.24
CA HIS A 244 1.94 14.36 -24.87
C HIS A 244 2.69 13.07 -24.48
N ALA A 245 2.16 12.31 -23.51
CA ALA A 245 2.90 11.16 -22.99
C ALA A 245 2.06 9.90 -22.69
N ARG A 246 0.75 10.08 -22.48
CA ARG A 246 -0.14 8.98 -22.20
C ARG A 246 -0.32 8.12 -23.47
N PRO A 247 -0.13 6.78 -23.38
CA PRO A 247 -0.40 5.92 -24.52
C PRO A 247 -1.86 6.02 -24.99
N LYS A 248 -2.08 5.98 -26.30
CA LYS A 248 -3.43 5.93 -26.88
C LYS A 248 -4.04 4.55 -26.66
N THR A 249 -5.10 4.49 -25.88
CA THR A 249 -5.83 3.25 -25.53
C THR A 249 -7.30 3.57 -25.23
N ASP A 250 -8.15 2.57 -25.25
CA ASP A 250 -9.58 2.70 -24.88
C ASP A 250 -9.80 2.72 -23.35
N PHE A 251 -8.74 2.54 -22.55
CA PHE A 251 -8.87 2.61 -21.11
C PHE A 251 -9.19 4.03 -20.64
N PRO A 252 -10.23 4.23 -19.81
CA PRO A 252 -10.58 5.56 -19.32
C PRO A 252 -9.61 6.09 -18.26
N HIS A 253 -8.72 5.25 -17.72
CA HIS A 253 -7.79 5.62 -16.65
C HIS A 253 -6.75 6.62 -17.12
N ILE A 254 -6.43 7.61 -16.29
CA ILE A 254 -5.38 8.58 -16.59
C ILE A 254 -4.03 7.89 -16.63
N PHE A 255 -3.67 7.16 -15.57
CA PHE A 255 -2.34 6.59 -15.40
C PHE A 255 -2.24 5.15 -15.88
N LEU A 256 -1.39 4.96 -16.90
CA LEU A 256 -1.19 3.68 -17.56
C LEU A 256 0.25 3.18 -17.36
N ARG A 257 0.46 1.89 -17.58
CA ARG A 257 1.80 1.31 -17.72
C ARG A 257 2.48 1.92 -18.94
N ALA A 258 3.79 2.14 -18.81
CA ALA A 258 4.59 2.70 -19.92
C ALA A 258 4.96 1.66 -20.99
N GLN A 259 4.68 0.39 -20.75
CA GLN A 259 4.96 -0.74 -21.65
C GLN A 259 3.67 -1.42 -22.07
N ALA A 260 3.64 -1.90 -23.32
CA ALA A 260 2.53 -2.68 -23.82
C ALA A 260 2.23 -3.87 -22.86
N PRO A 261 0.97 -4.17 -22.68
CA PRO A 261 -0.24 -3.70 -23.37
C PRO A 261 -0.84 -2.38 -22.84
N PHE A 262 -0.08 -1.50 -22.23
CA PHE A 262 -0.49 -0.18 -21.73
C PHE A 262 -1.72 -0.19 -20.81
N GLN A 263 -1.85 -1.25 -20.03
CA GLN A 263 -2.95 -1.40 -19.07
C GLN A 263 -2.88 -0.34 -17.96
N PRO A 264 -4.02 -0.06 -17.30
CA PRO A 264 -4.02 0.75 -16.09
C PRO A 264 -3.04 0.24 -15.03
N LEU A 265 -2.55 1.13 -14.19
CA LEU A 265 -1.79 0.72 -13.00
C LEU A 265 -2.73 -0.03 -12.06
N ASN A 266 -2.33 -1.21 -11.59
CA ASN A 266 -3.24 -2.13 -10.89
C ASN A 266 -3.46 -1.77 -9.42
N ALA A 267 -2.47 -1.11 -8.79
CA ALA A 267 -2.50 -0.84 -7.37
C ALA A 267 -1.66 0.38 -7.00
N GLY A 268 -2.01 1.03 -5.90
CA GLY A 268 -1.28 2.16 -5.35
C GLY A 268 0.19 1.86 -4.99
N SER A 269 0.55 0.58 -4.85
CA SER A 269 1.95 0.18 -4.72
C SER A 269 2.83 0.64 -5.88
N ALA A 270 2.29 0.79 -7.09
CA ALA A 270 3.02 1.34 -8.24
C ALA A 270 3.43 2.80 -8.00
N VAL A 271 2.55 3.61 -7.42
CA VAL A 271 2.83 5.00 -7.04
C VAL A 271 3.84 5.04 -5.89
N GLY A 272 3.67 4.16 -4.91
CA GLY A 272 4.62 4.01 -3.79
C GLY A 272 6.03 3.65 -4.27
N TYR A 273 6.14 2.71 -5.20
CA TYR A 273 7.43 2.35 -5.80
C TYR A 273 8.04 3.51 -6.61
N THR A 274 7.21 4.21 -7.39
CA THR A 274 7.66 5.40 -8.14
C THR A 274 8.21 6.47 -7.21
N TYR A 275 7.52 6.76 -6.13
CA TYR A 275 7.97 7.73 -5.13
C TYR A 275 9.28 7.30 -4.47
N ALA A 276 9.38 6.04 -4.03
CA ALA A 276 10.60 5.50 -3.42
C ALA A 276 11.81 5.55 -4.37
N LYS A 277 11.60 5.26 -5.66
CA LYS A 277 12.63 5.39 -6.72
C LYS A 277 13.22 6.79 -6.79
N TYR A 278 12.38 7.82 -6.73
CA TYR A 278 12.86 9.20 -6.80
C TYR A 278 13.39 9.72 -5.46
N GLN A 279 12.92 9.20 -4.32
CA GLN A 279 13.57 9.43 -3.02
C GLN A 279 15.02 8.92 -3.03
N GLN A 280 15.23 7.71 -3.54
CA GLN A 280 16.58 7.14 -3.67
C GLN A 280 17.48 8.01 -4.57
N LYS A 281 16.96 8.46 -5.72
CA LYS A 281 17.69 9.36 -6.62
C LYS A 281 18.02 10.71 -6.00
N ALA A 282 17.16 11.21 -5.13
CA ALA A 282 17.35 12.45 -4.39
C ALA A 282 18.28 12.30 -3.16
N GLY A 283 18.85 11.11 -2.95
CA GLY A 283 19.72 10.85 -1.80
C GLY A 283 18.98 10.79 -0.46
N ILE A 284 17.66 10.60 -0.47
CA ILE A 284 16.86 10.49 0.75
C ILE A 284 16.95 9.07 1.28
N GLU A 285 17.61 8.92 2.42
CA GLU A 285 17.73 7.62 3.08
C GLU A 285 16.40 7.12 3.61
N ARG A 286 16.13 5.83 3.38
CA ARG A 286 14.92 5.13 3.78
C ARG A 286 15.28 3.93 4.66
N ARG A 287 14.52 3.76 5.74
CA ARG A 287 14.59 2.57 6.59
C ARG A 287 13.25 1.80 6.52
N PRO A 288 13.27 0.48 6.71
CA PRO A 288 12.02 -0.28 6.80
C PRO A 288 11.11 0.32 7.88
N PHE A 289 9.84 0.50 7.54
CA PHE A 289 8.80 1.04 8.46
C PHE A 289 9.06 2.45 9.01
N ASP A 290 9.87 3.26 8.31
CA ASP A 290 10.19 4.65 8.69
C ASP A 290 9.01 5.63 8.53
N GLY A 291 7.92 5.19 7.93
CA GLY A 291 6.76 6.03 7.64
C GLY A 291 6.94 7.00 6.46
N LYS A 292 8.11 7.14 5.87
CA LYS A 292 8.40 8.08 4.78
C LYS A 292 7.95 7.62 3.39
N GLY A 293 7.00 6.68 3.27
CA GLY A 293 6.40 6.27 2.01
C GLY A 293 5.52 7.36 1.39
N PHE A 294 4.89 7.07 0.25
CA PHE A 294 4.06 8.03 -0.50
C PHE A 294 3.01 8.75 0.38
N HIS A 295 2.46 8.06 1.38
CA HIS A 295 1.50 8.67 2.31
C HIS A 295 2.09 9.80 3.17
N SER A 296 3.43 9.96 3.24
CA SER A 296 4.09 11.10 3.90
C SER A 296 3.78 12.44 3.24
N LEU A 297 3.51 12.45 1.92
CA LEU A 297 3.09 13.65 1.18
C LEU A 297 1.72 14.14 1.65
N ARG A 298 0.78 13.23 1.87
CA ARG A 298 -0.54 13.54 2.41
C ARG A 298 -0.44 14.06 3.86
N ARG A 299 0.49 13.53 4.67
CA ARG A 299 0.75 14.06 6.00
C ARG A 299 1.40 15.45 5.95
N MET A 300 2.25 15.71 4.97
CA MET A 300 2.81 17.04 4.71
C MET A 300 1.69 18.05 4.46
N LEU A 301 0.81 17.77 3.50
CA LEU A 301 -0.33 18.66 3.20
C LEU A 301 -1.21 18.88 4.44
N ALA A 302 -1.54 17.82 5.18
CA ALA A 302 -2.34 17.93 6.39
C ALA A 302 -1.68 18.79 7.47
N LYS A 303 -0.36 18.62 7.67
CA LYS A 303 0.43 19.46 8.57
C LYS A 303 0.41 20.92 8.13
N ASP A 304 0.69 21.19 6.84
CA ASP A 304 0.73 22.55 6.29
C ASP A 304 -0.63 23.25 6.45
N MET A 305 -1.74 22.54 6.22
CA MET A 305 -3.10 23.05 6.47
C MET A 305 -3.33 23.36 7.96
N THR A 306 -2.86 22.50 8.86
CA THR A 306 -3.00 22.72 10.31
C THR A 306 -2.18 23.93 10.75
N VAL A 307 -0.92 24.04 10.30
CA VAL A 307 -0.06 25.20 10.58
C VAL A 307 -0.63 26.50 10.02
N ALA A 308 -1.33 26.44 8.88
CA ALA A 308 -2.04 27.57 8.29
C ALA A 308 -3.34 27.92 9.03
N GLY A 309 -3.66 27.28 10.14
CA GLY A 309 -4.86 27.54 10.94
C GLY A 309 -6.16 27.00 10.33
N ILE A 310 -6.10 26.13 9.32
CA ILE A 310 -7.29 25.51 8.73
C ILE A 310 -7.91 24.55 9.76
N PRO A 311 -9.22 24.67 10.03
CA PRO A 311 -9.89 23.79 11.00
C PRO A 311 -9.66 22.31 10.69
N VAL A 312 -9.43 21.50 11.73
CA VAL A 312 -9.20 20.04 11.63
C VAL A 312 -10.35 19.34 10.90
N THR A 313 -11.58 19.81 11.08
CA THR A 313 -12.77 19.30 10.38
C THR A 313 -12.69 19.54 8.88
N THR A 314 -12.27 20.74 8.45
CA THR A 314 -12.08 21.10 7.04
C THR A 314 -10.93 20.28 6.44
N THR A 315 -9.81 20.15 7.14
CA THR A 315 -8.69 19.28 6.74
C THR A 315 -9.15 17.82 6.58
N ALA A 316 -9.98 17.31 7.50
CA ALA A 316 -10.57 15.98 7.40
C ALA A 316 -11.44 15.82 6.15
N GLN A 317 -12.26 16.82 5.82
CA GLN A 317 -13.13 16.81 4.63
C GLN A 317 -12.31 16.82 3.34
N ILE A 318 -11.33 17.73 3.20
CA ILE A 318 -10.46 17.81 2.03
C ILE A 318 -9.70 16.50 1.81
N LEU A 319 -9.23 15.90 2.88
CA LEU A 319 -8.54 14.63 2.80
C LEU A 319 -9.51 13.43 2.68
N GLY A 320 -10.83 13.61 2.81
CA GLY A 320 -11.81 12.53 2.74
C GLY A 320 -11.65 11.51 3.88
N HIS A 321 -11.42 11.99 5.11
CA HIS A 321 -11.41 11.13 6.29
C HIS A 321 -12.82 10.88 6.79
N SER A 322 -13.15 9.62 7.06
CA SER A 322 -14.43 9.22 7.65
C SER A 322 -14.45 9.37 9.18
N ASN A 323 -13.26 9.41 9.81
CA ASN A 323 -13.11 9.50 11.26
C ASN A 323 -12.14 10.64 11.61
N LEU A 324 -12.60 11.58 12.42
CA LEU A 324 -11.80 12.72 12.89
C LEU A 324 -10.58 12.27 13.73
N ASN A 325 -10.63 11.11 14.37
CA ASN A 325 -9.48 10.59 15.11
C ASN A 325 -8.27 10.34 14.21
N THR A 326 -8.48 10.10 12.90
CA THR A 326 -7.36 9.98 11.96
C THR A 326 -6.65 11.31 11.69
N VAL A 327 -7.29 12.43 12.01
CA VAL A 327 -6.71 13.77 11.83
C VAL A 327 -5.93 14.20 13.08
N LYS A 328 -6.23 13.65 14.25
CA LYS A 328 -5.50 13.94 15.50
C LYS A 328 -3.98 13.71 15.36
N GLN A 329 -3.58 12.73 14.58
CA GLN A 329 -2.17 12.48 14.29
C GLN A 329 -1.48 13.65 13.54
N TYR A 330 -2.24 14.54 12.88
CA TYR A 330 -1.65 15.70 12.20
C TYR A 330 -1.47 16.88 13.15
N ILE A 331 -2.32 16.98 14.16
CA ILE A 331 -2.15 17.96 15.26
C ILE A 331 -0.81 17.72 15.95
N SER A 332 -0.44 16.45 16.19
CA SER A 332 0.85 16.10 16.81
C SER A 332 2.08 16.41 15.91
N LEU A 333 1.86 16.73 14.62
CA LEU A 333 2.91 17.19 13.71
C LEU A 333 3.06 18.73 13.72
N ASP A 334 2.10 19.44 14.30
CA ASP A 334 2.12 20.90 14.44
C ASP A 334 3.01 21.30 15.64
N THR A 335 4.31 21.20 15.44
CA THR A 335 5.27 21.56 16.48
C THR A 335 5.39 23.06 16.73
N VAL A 336 4.81 23.90 15.86
CA VAL A 336 4.83 25.37 15.98
C VAL A 336 3.85 25.78 17.06
N HIS A 337 2.55 25.49 16.88
CA HIS A 337 1.53 25.87 17.87
C HIS A 337 1.60 25.03 19.15
N LEU A 338 2.08 23.78 19.08
CA LEU A 338 2.32 22.98 20.30
C LEU A 338 3.39 23.59 21.20
N LYS A 339 4.40 24.28 20.66
CA LYS A 339 5.39 25.01 21.44
C LYS A 339 4.78 26.23 22.16
N GLU A 340 3.78 26.88 21.57
CA GLU A 340 3.05 27.99 22.21
C GLU A 340 2.22 27.53 23.41
N CYS A 341 1.78 26.26 23.40
CA CYS A 341 1.07 25.62 24.50
C CYS A 341 2.01 25.09 25.60
N ALA A 342 3.35 25.10 25.38
CA ALA A 342 4.29 24.64 26.37
C ALA A 342 4.32 25.60 27.56
N LEU A 343 4.36 25.03 28.79
CA LEU A 343 4.55 25.81 29.99
C LEU A 343 5.91 26.53 29.94
N ASP A 344 5.92 27.78 30.35
CA ASP A 344 7.15 28.54 30.46
C ASP A 344 7.90 28.07 31.72
N PHE A 345 8.99 27.37 31.53
CA PHE A 345 9.86 26.88 32.60
C PHE A 345 11.00 27.86 32.95
N ARG A 346 10.98 29.06 32.36
CA ARG A 346 11.98 30.08 32.72
C ARG A 346 11.82 30.45 34.19
N GLY A 347 12.89 30.28 34.97
CA GLY A 347 12.91 30.55 36.42
C GLY A 347 12.56 29.34 37.31
N ILE A 348 12.34 28.17 36.75
CA ILE A 348 12.24 26.92 37.53
C ILE A 348 13.66 26.31 37.61
N GLU A 349 14.24 26.32 38.80
CA GLU A 349 15.48 25.57 39.02
C GLU A 349 15.22 24.06 38.90
N VAL A 350 15.89 23.42 37.95
CA VAL A 350 15.85 21.96 37.83
C VAL A 350 16.68 21.40 38.97
N ALA A 351 16.06 20.91 40.03
CA ALA A 351 16.75 20.10 41.03
C ALA A 351 17.35 18.89 40.31
N GLY A 352 18.71 18.80 40.34
CA GLY A 352 19.45 17.77 39.60
C GLY A 352 19.01 16.38 40.00
N GLY A 353 18.17 15.78 39.18
CA GLY A 353 17.80 14.37 39.19
C GLY A 353 18.62 13.65 38.11
N VAL A 354 19.40 12.69 38.55
CA VAL A 354 20.09 11.74 37.67
C VAL A 354 19.01 10.91 36.95
N PHE A 355 18.93 11.00 35.60
CA PHE A 355 18.21 10.07 34.75
C PHE A 355 19.13 8.99 34.25
#